data_ae5cb4989f35c7502e585c7d71d5f581
#
_entry.id   ae5cb4989f35c7502e585c7d71d5f581
#
_cell.length_a   1.000
_cell.length_b   1.000
_cell.length_c   1.000
_cell.angle_alpha   90.00
_cell.angle_beta   90.00
_cell.angle_gamma   90.00
#
_symmetry.space_group_name_H-M   'P 1'
#
loop_
_entity.id
_entity.type
_entity.pdbx_description
1 polymer ?
#
loop_
_entity_poly.entity_id
_entity_poly.type
_entity_poly.pdbx_seq_one_letter_code
_entity_poly.pdbx_strand_id
1 'polypeptide(L)'
;MTALDARLGLAAQVARRIEDEIIGLGWPIGHNLGSESQLRDRYGISRSVLREAVRLVEHHQVARMRRGPGGGLFVVLPDAAPATRAMVIYLDYLGTSVEDLAHARLLLEPVAASLAADRLTEEGIARLRRTLRHEEDRLHEPGARSQDALHVLLGELSGNPALRLFIDVLTRLTTRYAHTARPSPSRAVEVKDDSRLGHVEIVDAVVAGDPGPARARLTAHLTEVAEWLAAHRVPSTGYGAMARAPHPAGEAPARLAELVAARIHDEIAGDGWRVGTVLGSEAELLARHGVSRAVLREAVRLLEHHAVARMRRGPGGGLIVAAPEPGAGIDTMALYLDHQAVTGEDLRVVREALELGALQRVAARRGEPEVAERLRTALRPAAAMAGPGRTGAELFHTELAALSGNPVLAIFLRIITELWNRHTAAARHPAPGPETAEEVERVHRRIMEAILDGDDSVARHRMRRHLEALTAWWH
;
A
#
# COMPACT_ATOMS: atom_id res chain seq x y z
N MET A 1 15.71 -20.90 -13.07
CA MET A 1 14.27 -21.09 -12.85
C MET A 1 14.11 -21.26 -11.36
N THR A 2 13.63 -20.23 -10.70
CA THR A 2 13.51 -20.23 -9.23
C THR A 2 12.30 -21.08 -8.79
N ALA A 3 12.32 -21.57 -7.55
CA ALA A 3 11.21 -22.36 -7.00
C ALA A 3 9.90 -21.56 -6.92
N LEU A 4 9.95 -20.22 -7.00
CA LEU A 4 8.82 -19.31 -7.10
C LEU A 4 8.15 -19.40 -8.49
N ASP A 5 8.95 -19.56 -9.56
CA ASP A 5 8.47 -19.67 -10.94
C ASP A 5 7.59 -20.93 -11.18
N ALA A 6 7.81 -21.98 -10.42
CA ALA A 6 7.05 -23.24 -10.57
C ALA A 6 5.59 -23.16 -10.09
N ARG A 7 5.21 -22.12 -9.32
CA ARG A 7 3.84 -21.88 -8.82
C ARG A 7 3.03 -20.90 -9.63
N LEU A 8 3.73 -20.05 -10.40
CA LEU A 8 3.09 -19.07 -11.27
C LEU A 8 2.67 -19.74 -12.59
N GLY A 9 1.53 -19.39 -13.13
CA GLY A 9 1.17 -19.77 -14.48
C GLY A 9 2.20 -19.26 -15.49
N LEU A 10 2.37 -19.93 -16.62
CA LEU A 10 3.40 -19.60 -17.63
C LEU A 10 3.37 -18.12 -18.05
N ALA A 11 2.19 -17.52 -18.14
CA ALA A 11 2.06 -16.09 -18.47
C ALA A 11 2.67 -15.17 -17.40
N ALA A 12 2.45 -15.50 -16.11
CA ALA A 12 3.02 -14.73 -14.99
C ALA A 12 4.55 -14.88 -14.91
N GLN A 13 5.08 -16.07 -15.21
CA GLN A 13 6.53 -16.28 -15.32
C GLN A 13 7.15 -15.42 -16.43
N VAL A 14 6.49 -15.34 -17.58
CA VAL A 14 6.95 -14.51 -18.70
C VAL A 14 6.84 -13.03 -18.37
N ALA A 15 5.77 -12.60 -17.72
CA ALA A 15 5.62 -11.22 -17.25
C ALA A 15 6.79 -10.84 -16.32
N ARG A 16 7.09 -11.68 -15.34
CA ARG A 16 8.20 -11.46 -14.41
C ARG A 16 9.55 -11.38 -15.14
N ARG A 17 9.81 -12.25 -16.12
CA ARG A 17 11.03 -12.17 -16.93
C ARG A 17 11.16 -10.88 -17.74
N ILE A 18 10.04 -10.34 -18.23
CA ILE A 18 10.01 -9.02 -18.89
C ILE A 18 10.33 -7.91 -17.89
N GLU A 19 9.77 -7.97 -16.71
CA GLU A 19 10.03 -7.02 -15.61
C GLU A 19 11.49 -7.07 -15.17
N ASP A 20 12.04 -8.26 -14.97
CA ASP A 20 13.46 -8.47 -14.63
C ASP A 20 14.40 -7.94 -15.75
N GLU A 21 14.01 -8.07 -17.02
CA GLU A 21 14.73 -7.49 -18.16
C GLU A 21 14.71 -5.94 -18.08
N ILE A 22 13.56 -5.33 -17.76
CA ILE A 22 13.42 -3.87 -17.60
C ILE A 22 14.31 -3.37 -16.45
N ILE A 23 14.27 -4.03 -15.30
CA ILE A 23 15.10 -3.73 -14.13
C ILE A 23 16.59 -3.85 -14.50
N GLY A 24 16.98 -4.97 -15.10
CA GLY A 24 18.38 -5.24 -15.50
C GLY A 24 18.92 -4.26 -16.55
N LEU A 25 18.05 -3.60 -17.33
CA LEU A 25 18.39 -2.52 -18.27
C LEU A 25 18.42 -1.14 -17.61
N GLY A 26 18.11 -1.03 -16.31
CA GLY A 26 18.09 0.26 -15.59
C GLY A 26 16.93 1.18 -16.00
N TRP A 27 15.76 0.60 -16.23
CA TRP A 27 14.52 1.34 -16.54
C TRP A 27 14.62 2.28 -17.76
N PRO A 28 14.92 1.79 -18.97
CA PRO A 28 15.09 2.62 -20.15
C PRO A 28 13.72 3.12 -20.67
N ILE A 29 13.19 4.17 -20.10
CA ILE A 29 11.86 4.71 -20.46
C ILE A 29 11.78 5.05 -21.95
N GLY A 30 10.72 4.57 -22.62
CA GLY A 30 10.53 4.72 -24.06
C GLY A 30 11.27 3.67 -24.91
N HIS A 31 12.06 2.80 -24.31
CA HIS A 31 12.74 1.72 -25.04
C HIS A 31 11.74 0.66 -25.54
N ASN A 32 11.93 0.19 -26.75
CA ASN A 32 11.12 -0.87 -27.35
C ASN A 32 11.77 -2.24 -27.09
N LEU A 33 11.18 -3.05 -26.24
CA LEU A 33 11.63 -4.42 -25.93
C LEU A 33 11.44 -5.40 -27.09
N GLY A 34 10.65 -5.05 -28.09
CA GLY A 34 10.43 -5.84 -29.30
C GLY A 34 8.97 -5.96 -29.70
N SER A 35 8.75 -6.37 -30.94
CA SER A 35 7.42 -6.66 -31.50
C SER A 35 6.82 -7.96 -30.88
N GLU A 36 5.51 -8.16 -31.06
CA GLU A 36 4.80 -9.39 -30.61
C GLU A 36 5.50 -10.67 -31.11
N SER A 37 5.97 -10.68 -32.38
CA SER A 37 6.69 -11.81 -32.95
C SER A 37 8.05 -12.01 -32.26
N GLN A 38 8.85 -10.95 -32.14
CA GLN A 38 10.19 -11.04 -31.51
C GLN A 38 10.10 -11.50 -30.06
N LEU A 39 9.13 -11.01 -29.27
CA LEU A 39 8.93 -11.44 -27.89
C LEU A 39 8.49 -12.90 -27.80
N ARG A 40 7.60 -13.36 -28.70
CA ARG A 40 7.22 -14.78 -28.75
C ARG A 40 8.40 -15.68 -29.02
N ASP A 41 9.23 -15.33 -30.01
CA ASP A 41 10.41 -16.11 -30.38
C ASP A 41 11.46 -16.09 -29.28
N ARG A 42 11.69 -14.93 -28.63
CA ARG A 42 12.62 -14.77 -27.49
C ARG A 42 12.25 -15.63 -26.29
N TYR A 43 10.97 -15.66 -25.94
CA TYR A 43 10.50 -16.40 -24.75
C TYR A 43 10.02 -17.82 -25.07
N GLY A 44 9.94 -18.22 -26.35
CA GLY A 44 9.52 -19.57 -26.78
C GLY A 44 8.06 -19.89 -26.42
N ILE A 45 7.12 -18.91 -26.55
CA ILE A 45 5.74 -19.05 -26.07
C ILE A 45 4.69 -18.80 -27.16
N SER A 46 3.47 -19.29 -26.88
CA SER A 46 2.32 -19.04 -27.74
C SER A 46 1.85 -17.58 -27.69
N ARG A 47 1.10 -17.19 -28.72
CA ARG A 47 0.52 -15.84 -28.81
C ARG A 47 -0.45 -15.54 -27.63
N SER A 48 -1.19 -16.53 -27.18
CA SER A 48 -2.12 -16.38 -26.05
C SER A 48 -1.38 -16.13 -24.74
N VAL A 49 -0.29 -16.88 -24.47
CA VAL A 49 0.54 -16.70 -23.29
C VAL A 49 1.22 -15.34 -23.29
N LEU A 50 1.79 -14.89 -24.44
CA LEU A 50 2.38 -13.55 -24.52
C LEU A 50 1.36 -12.45 -24.25
N ARG A 51 0.15 -12.55 -24.81
CA ARG A 51 -0.90 -11.54 -24.57
C ARG A 51 -1.31 -11.44 -23.11
N GLU A 52 -1.39 -12.57 -22.43
CA GLU A 52 -1.65 -12.64 -21.00
C GLU A 52 -0.48 -12.00 -20.21
N ALA A 53 0.77 -12.36 -20.52
CA ALA A 53 1.95 -11.77 -19.90
C ALA A 53 2.02 -10.25 -20.11
N VAL A 54 1.77 -9.78 -21.34
CA VAL A 54 1.73 -8.33 -21.65
C VAL A 54 0.64 -7.63 -20.84
N ARG A 55 -0.55 -8.22 -20.66
CA ARG A 55 -1.60 -7.64 -19.82
C ARG A 55 -1.13 -7.48 -18.36
N LEU A 56 -0.41 -8.44 -17.80
CA LEU A 56 0.16 -8.35 -16.47
C LEU A 56 1.18 -7.21 -16.37
N VAL A 57 2.11 -7.13 -17.32
CA VAL A 57 3.12 -6.06 -17.36
C VAL A 57 2.49 -4.67 -17.55
N GLU A 58 1.43 -4.56 -18.38
CA GLU A 58 0.63 -3.33 -18.52
C GLU A 58 -0.14 -3.00 -17.24
N HIS A 59 -0.66 -4.00 -16.54
CA HIS A 59 -1.33 -3.84 -15.26
C HIS A 59 -0.38 -3.34 -14.16
N HIS A 60 0.86 -3.85 -14.15
CA HIS A 60 1.92 -3.39 -13.24
C HIS A 60 2.51 -2.01 -13.65
N GLN A 61 2.01 -1.39 -14.71
CA GLN A 61 2.39 -0.04 -15.16
C GLN A 61 3.87 0.10 -15.54
N VAL A 62 4.53 -0.94 -16.02
CA VAL A 62 5.98 -0.90 -16.35
C VAL A 62 6.26 -0.93 -17.85
N ALA A 63 5.36 -1.46 -18.66
CA ALA A 63 5.46 -1.38 -20.13
C ALA A 63 4.07 -1.36 -20.77
N ARG A 64 4.00 -0.95 -22.04
CA ARG A 64 2.76 -0.85 -22.82
C ARG A 64 2.96 -1.30 -24.25
N MET A 65 2.04 -2.14 -24.76
CA MET A 65 2.05 -2.60 -26.15
C MET A 65 1.48 -1.51 -27.07
N ARG A 66 2.26 -1.08 -28.06
CA ARG A 66 1.83 -0.19 -29.15
C ARG A 66 1.63 -0.98 -30.43
N ARG A 67 0.53 -0.72 -31.15
CA ARG A 67 0.18 -1.38 -32.41
C ARG A 67 0.66 -0.53 -33.60
N GLY A 68 0.81 -1.18 -34.78
CA GLY A 68 1.14 -0.53 -36.04
C GLY A 68 2.61 -0.61 -36.42
N PRO A 69 3.00 0.06 -37.55
CA PRO A 69 4.39 0.13 -37.99
C PRO A 69 5.29 0.71 -36.88
N GLY A 70 6.39 0.07 -36.54
CA GLY A 70 7.24 0.45 -35.40
C GLY A 70 6.65 0.13 -34.03
N GLY A 71 5.54 -0.62 -33.97
CA GLY A 71 4.93 -1.08 -32.72
C GLY A 71 5.78 -2.10 -31.98
N GLY A 72 5.42 -2.34 -30.73
CA GLY A 72 6.11 -3.27 -29.83
C GLY A 72 5.77 -2.99 -28.38
N LEU A 73 6.46 -3.66 -27.48
CA LEU A 73 6.31 -3.46 -26.04
C LEU A 73 7.29 -2.36 -25.59
N PHE A 74 6.76 -1.21 -25.18
CA PHE A 74 7.55 -0.06 -24.78
C PHE A 74 7.58 0.08 -23.26
N VAL A 75 8.76 0.27 -22.69
CA VAL A 75 8.94 0.62 -21.27
C VAL A 75 8.29 1.98 -21.00
N VAL A 76 7.49 2.06 -19.94
CA VAL A 76 6.82 3.31 -19.53
C VAL A 76 7.24 3.70 -18.11
N LEU A 77 7.06 4.98 -17.78
CA LEU A 77 7.29 5.46 -16.42
C LEU A 77 6.29 4.79 -15.46
N PRO A 78 6.76 4.07 -14.44
CA PRO A 78 5.85 3.47 -13.46
C PRO A 78 5.04 4.52 -12.72
N ASP A 79 3.74 4.24 -12.53
CA ASP A 79 2.82 5.06 -11.76
C ASP A 79 2.29 4.27 -10.57
N ALA A 80 2.54 4.76 -9.35
CA ALA A 80 2.05 4.13 -8.14
C ALA A 80 0.57 4.43 -7.85
N ALA A 81 -0.03 5.43 -8.47
CA ALA A 81 -1.39 5.86 -8.11
C ALA A 81 -2.46 4.77 -8.29
N PRO A 82 -2.46 3.92 -9.34
CA PRO A 82 -3.38 2.79 -9.44
C PRO A 82 -3.18 1.77 -8.33
N ALA A 83 -1.92 1.43 -8.01
CA ALA A 83 -1.59 0.48 -6.95
C ALA A 83 -1.92 1.03 -5.55
N THR A 84 -1.67 2.31 -5.30
CA THR A 84 -2.09 3.00 -4.07
C THR A 84 -3.60 2.90 -3.87
N ARG A 85 -4.40 3.17 -4.92
CA ARG A 85 -5.85 3.01 -4.85
C ARG A 85 -6.28 1.57 -4.57
N ALA A 86 -5.69 0.60 -5.26
CA ALA A 86 -5.97 -0.82 -5.03
C ALA A 86 -5.64 -1.24 -3.59
N MET A 87 -4.55 -0.72 -3.04
CA MET A 87 -4.11 -1.01 -1.68
C MET A 87 -5.06 -0.41 -0.62
N VAL A 88 -5.51 0.82 -0.83
CA VAL A 88 -6.54 1.45 0.03
C VAL A 88 -7.83 0.62 0.02
N ILE A 89 -8.27 0.17 -1.15
CA ILE A 89 -9.44 -0.69 -1.30
C ILE A 89 -9.24 -2.03 -0.57
N TYR A 90 -8.06 -2.63 -0.71
CA TYR A 90 -7.74 -3.90 -0.06
C TYR A 90 -7.71 -3.77 1.48
N LEU A 91 -7.11 -2.70 2.00
CA LEU A 91 -7.08 -2.43 3.44
C LEU A 91 -8.49 -2.16 4.00
N ASP A 92 -9.33 -1.48 3.24
CA ASP A 92 -10.74 -1.27 3.59
C ASP A 92 -11.51 -2.60 3.60
N TYR A 93 -11.29 -3.47 2.61
CA TYR A 93 -11.84 -4.83 2.57
C TYR A 93 -11.43 -5.69 3.77
N LEU A 94 -10.18 -5.57 4.23
CA LEU A 94 -9.70 -6.27 5.43
C LEU A 94 -10.30 -5.73 6.73
N GLY A 95 -11.10 -4.66 6.67
CA GLY A 95 -11.70 -4.04 7.83
C GLY A 95 -10.68 -3.35 8.74
N THR A 96 -9.65 -2.75 8.16
CA THR A 96 -8.62 -2.00 8.90
C THR A 96 -9.29 -1.05 9.89
N SER A 97 -8.94 -1.15 11.17
CA SER A 97 -9.48 -0.29 12.21
C SER A 97 -8.82 1.11 12.22
N VAL A 98 -9.46 2.07 12.87
CA VAL A 98 -8.84 3.40 13.11
C VAL A 98 -7.56 3.23 13.94
N GLU A 99 -7.56 2.30 14.90
CA GLU A 99 -6.40 2.00 15.74
C GLU A 99 -5.24 1.44 14.91
N ASP A 100 -5.50 0.50 13.99
CA ASP A 100 -4.46 -0.07 13.11
C ASP A 100 -3.86 0.98 12.20
N LEU A 101 -4.72 1.83 11.62
CA LEU A 101 -4.31 2.95 10.79
C LEU A 101 -3.47 3.96 11.57
N ALA A 102 -3.94 4.39 12.74
CA ALA A 102 -3.24 5.33 13.60
C ALA A 102 -1.88 4.77 14.05
N HIS A 103 -1.83 3.49 14.42
CA HIS A 103 -0.59 2.82 14.78
C HIS A 103 0.44 2.85 13.64
N ALA A 104 0.03 2.51 12.40
CA ALA A 104 0.94 2.56 11.25
C ALA A 104 1.42 3.99 10.95
N ARG A 105 0.54 4.99 11.05
CA ARG A 105 0.88 6.41 10.88
C ARG A 105 1.90 6.87 11.93
N LEU A 106 1.68 6.54 13.21
CA LEU A 106 2.59 6.87 14.32
C LEU A 106 3.95 6.20 14.21
N LEU A 107 4.07 5.09 13.49
CA LEU A 107 5.36 4.45 13.21
C LEU A 107 6.14 5.13 12.08
N LEU A 108 5.48 5.55 11.01
CA LEU A 108 6.13 5.97 9.77
C LEU A 108 6.25 7.50 9.63
N GLU A 109 5.18 8.23 9.91
CA GLU A 109 5.14 9.67 9.62
C GLU A 109 6.06 10.50 10.51
N PRO A 110 6.21 10.23 11.84
CA PRO A 110 7.19 10.95 12.65
C PRO A 110 8.64 10.72 12.22
N VAL A 111 8.93 9.55 11.62
CA VAL A 111 10.24 9.28 11.01
C VAL A 111 10.43 10.14 9.76
N ALA A 112 9.40 10.24 8.91
CA ALA A 112 9.44 11.09 7.73
C ALA A 112 9.63 12.57 8.09
N ALA A 113 8.95 13.08 9.12
CA ALA A 113 9.12 14.46 9.59
C ALA A 113 10.55 14.73 10.11
N SER A 114 11.12 13.77 10.84
CA SER A 114 12.50 13.82 11.32
C SER A 114 13.51 13.93 10.17
N LEU A 115 13.36 13.05 9.16
CA LEU A 115 14.21 13.07 7.98
C LEU A 115 13.99 14.31 7.12
N ALA A 116 12.75 14.79 7.03
CA ALA A 116 12.44 16.02 6.31
C ALA A 116 13.13 17.24 6.95
N ALA A 117 13.18 17.32 8.29
CA ALA A 117 13.89 18.38 9.00
C ALA A 117 15.40 18.34 8.73
N ASP A 118 16.01 17.15 8.74
CA ASP A 118 17.45 16.97 8.45
C ASP A 118 17.84 17.29 7.01
N ARG A 119 16.93 17.07 6.05
CA ARG A 119 17.21 17.15 4.59
C ARG A 119 16.57 18.36 3.92
N LEU A 120 16.03 19.29 4.70
CA LEU A 120 15.23 20.39 4.19
C LEU A 120 16.04 21.34 3.30
N THR A 121 15.47 21.73 2.18
CA THR A 121 16.00 22.69 1.23
C THR A 121 15.16 23.97 1.20
N GLU A 122 15.67 25.07 0.65
CA GLU A 122 14.90 26.32 0.44
C GLU A 122 13.64 26.08 -0.40
N GLU A 123 13.71 25.20 -1.40
CA GLU A 123 12.52 24.80 -2.17
C GLU A 123 11.52 24.05 -1.30
N GLY A 124 11.98 23.14 -0.44
CA GLY A 124 11.16 22.43 0.53
C GLY A 124 10.43 23.38 1.47
N ILE A 125 11.13 24.40 2.01
CA ILE A 125 10.53 25.46 2.84
C ILE A 125 9.42 26.19 2.07
N ALA A 126 9.70 26.58 0.83
CA ALA A 126 8.71 27.27 -0.01
C ALA A 126 7.48 26.40 -0.28
N ARG A 127 7.66 25.09 -0.46
CA ARG A 127 6.56 24.11 -0.67
C ARG A 127 5.73 23.94 0.61
N LEU A 128 6.35 23.76 1.78
CA LEU A 128 5.66 23.66 3.07
C LEU A 128 4.80 24.90 3.34
N ARG A 129 5.36 26.09 3.16
CA ARG A 129 4.63 27.35 3.34
C ARG A 129 3.48 27.52 2.34
N ARG A 130 3.62 27.06 1.08
CA ARG A 130 2.53 27.07 0.11
C ARG A 130 1.40 26.12 0.52
N THR A 131 1.74 24.94 1.02
CA THR A 131 0.76 23.97 1.50
C THR A 131 -0.09 24.54 2.64
N LEU A 132 0.55 25.17 3.65
CA LEU A 132 -0.17 25.81 4.75
C LEU A 132 -1.10 26.94 4.27
N ARG A 133 -0.63 27.80 3.37
CA ARG A 133 -1.50 28.87 2.80
C ARG A 133 -2.69 28.29 2.05
N HIS A 134 -2.46 27.22 1.27
CA HIS A 134 -3.55 26.56 0.55
C HIS A 134 -4.58 25.90 1.48
N GLU A 135 -4.14 25.36 2.62
CA GLU A 135 -5.05 24.87 3.66
C GLU A 135 -5.86 26.00 4.27
N GLU A 136 -5.23 27.14 4.55
CA GLU A 136 -5.91 28.35 5.08
C GLU A 136 -6.96 28.89 4.12
N ASP A 137 -6.63 29.05 2.85
CA ASP A 137 -7.54 29.54 1.80
C ASP A 137 -8.80 28.67 1.68
N ARG A 138 -8.65 27.36 1.92
CA ARG A 138 -9.74 26.37 1.78
C ARG A 138 -10.49 26.05 3.07
N LEU A 139 -10.10 26.66 4.18
CA LEU A 139 -10.69 26.36 5.49
C LEU A 139 -12.21 26.52 5.51
N HIS A 140 -12.70 27.55 4.82
CA HIS A 140 -14.11 27.93 4.78
C HIS A 140 -14.87 27.44 3.53
N GLU A 141 -14.20 26.67 2.64
CA GLU A 141 -14.87 26.10 1.47
C GLU A 141 -15.77 24.92 1.88
N PRO A 142 -17.10 24.98 1.55
CA PRO A 142 -17.97 23.84 1.77
C PRO A 142 -17.51 22.63 0.96
N GLY A 143 -17.23 21.52 1.63
CA GLY A 143 -16.77 20.28 0.97
C GLY A 143 -15.29 20.28 0.60
N ALA A 144 -14.48 21.23 1.08
CA ALA A 144 -13.01 21.17 0.96
C ALA A 144 -12.51 19.84 1.52
N ARG A 145 -11.86 19.07 0.64
CA ARG A 145 -11.26 17.77 0.98
C ARG A 145 -10.07 18.01 1.90
N SER A 146 -9.86 17.06 2.78
CA SER A 146 -8.91 16.96 3.86
C SER A 146 -7.52 17.59 3.60
N GLN A 147 -6.93 18.05 4.68
CA GLN A 147 -5.61 18.67 4.85
C GLN A 147 -4.44 17.69 4.71
N ASP A 148 -4.62 16.63 3.94
CA ASP A 148 -3.68 15.49 3.85
C ASP A 148 -2.42 15.81 3.02
N ALA A 149 -2.38 16.95 2.33
CA ALA A 149 -1.27 17.33 1.47
C ALA A 149 0.05 17.52 2.24
N LEU A 150 0.00 17.98 3.49
CA LEU A 150 1.20 18.17 4.32
C LEU A 150 1.89 16.84 4.64
N HIS A 151 1.12 15.83 5.04
CA HIS A 151 1.67 14.51 5.40
C HIS A 151 2.39 13.86 4.22
N VAL A 152 1.77 13.87 3.04
CA VAL A 152 2.39 13.37 1.81
C VAL A 152 3.63 14.17 1.44
N LEU A 153 3.59 15.50 1.60
CA LEU A 153 4.74 16.37 1.36
C LEU A 153 5.90 16.07 2.32
N LEU A 154 5.64 15.83 3.60
CA LEU A 154 6.67 15.41 4.55
C LEU A 154 7.29 14.06 4.15
N GLY A 155 6.46 13.11 3.70
CA GLY A 155 6.94 11.86 3.12
C GLY A 155 7.87 12.08 1.91
N GLU A 156 7.54 13.03 1.04
CA GLU A 156 8.38 13.39 -0.11
C GLU A 156 9.68 14.08 0.32
N LEU A 157 9.60 15.08 1.22
CA LEU A 157 10.76 15.82 1.73
C LEU A 157 11.69 14.96 2.59
N SER A 158 11.21 13.83 3.12
CA SER A 158 12.07 12.85 3.79
C SER A 158 13.15 12.27 2.87
N GLY A 159 12.97 12.39 1.54
CA GLY A 159 13.84 11.80 0.54
C GLY A 159 13.84 10.26 0.53
N ASN A 160 12.89 9.62 1.24
CA ASN A 160 12.71 8.17 1.27
C ASN A 160 11.47 7.77 0.46
N PRO A 161 11.64 7.14 -0.72
CA PRO A 161 10.51 6.79 -1.59
C PRO A 161 9.51 5.80 -0.97
N ALA A 162 9.97 4.92 -0.08
CA ALA A 162 9.09 3.96 0.57
C ALA A 162 8.21 4.64 1.64
N LEU A 163 8.77 5.57 2.43
CA LEU A 163 7.97 6.39 3.35
C LEU A 163 6.92 7.20 2.59
N ARG A 164 7.32 7.88 1.51
CA ARG A 164 6.39 8.65 0.66
C ARG A 164 5.22 7.78 0.17
N LEU A 165 5.50 6.60 -0.39
CA LEU A 165 4.50 5.70 -0.92
C LEU A 165 3.53 5.21 0.17
N PHE A 166 4.07 4.79 1.31
CA PHE A 166 3.25 4.26 2.41
C PHE A 166 2.43 5.35 3.09
N ILE A 167 2.99 6.54 3.28
CA ILE A 167 2.25 7.70 3.81
C ILE A 167 1.10 8.10 2.86
N ASP A 168 1.29 8.07 1.53
CA ASP A 168 0.20 8.33 0.57
C ASP A 168 -0.95 7.33 0.74
N VAL A 169 -0.67 6.03 0.92
CA VAL A 169 -1.69 5.01 1.22
C VAL A 169 -2.44 5.31 2.52
N LEU A 170 -1.68 5.58 3.60
CA LEU A 170 -2.24 5.84 4.93
C LEU A 170 -3.11 7.10 4.95
N THR A 171 -2.64 8.15 4.30
CA THR A 171 -3.32 9.43 4.18
C THR A 171 -4.65 9.29 3.43
N ARG A 172 -4.66 8.57 2.31
CA ARG A 172 -5.90 8.29 1.55
C ARG A 172 -6.89 7.46 2.36
N LEU A 173 -6.43 6.49 3.12
CA LEU A 173 -7.29 5.69 3.98
C LEU A 173 -7.87 6.54 5.14
N THR A 174 -7.05 7.41 5.73
CA THR A 174 -7.50 8.38 6.76
C THR A 174 -8.58 9.30 6.21
N THR A 175 -8.35 9.91 5.03
CA THR A 175 -9.33 10.76 4.34
C THR A 175 -10.65 10.02 4.13
N ARG A 176 -10.57 8.75 3.67
CA ARG A 176 -11.75 7.92 3.49
C ARG A 176 -12.52 7.72 4.80
N TYR A 177 -11.84 7.47 5.91
CA TYR A 177 -12.46 7.30 7.22
C TYR A 177 -13.03 8.62 7.76
N ALA A 178 -12.34 9.73 7.56
CA ALA A 178 -12.86 11.06 7.91
C ALA A 178 -14.16 11.42 7.16
N HIS A 179 -14.30 10.98 5.91
CA HIS A 179 -15.55 11.17 5.16
C HIS A 179 -16.75 10.39 5.71
N THR A 180 -16.51 9.32 6.45
CA THR A 180 -17.58 8.55 7.13
C THR A 180 -17.92 9.08 8.53
N ALA A 181 -17.07 9.96 9.08
CA ALA A 181 -17.35 10.65 10.34
C ALA A 181 -18.47 11.68 10.18
N ARG A 182 -19.33 11.80 11.19
CA ARG A 182 -20.48 12.72 11.19
C ARG A 182 -20.44 13.66 12.40
N PRO A 183 -19.48 14.59 12.45
CA PRO A 183 -19.50 15.62 13.50
C PRO A 183 -20.64 16.62 13.26
N SER A 184 -21.05 17.35 14.31
CA SER A 184 -21.88 18.54 14.13
C SER A 184 -21.14 19.59 13.28
N PRO A 185 -21.83 20.47 12.54
CA PRO A 185 -21.20 21.48 11.70
C PRO A 185 -20.17 22.36 12.45
N SER A 186 -20.51 22.79 13.68
CA SER A 186 -19.61 23.60 14.53
C SER A 186 -18.34 22.80 14.89
N ARG A 187 -18.51 21.54 15.30
CA ARG A 187 -17.38 20.68 15.66
C ARG A 187 -16.47 20.35 14.47
N ALA A 188 -17.04 20.24 13.27
CA ALA A 188 -16.28 20.05 12.05
C ALA A 188 -15.34 21.22 11.72
N VAL A 189 -15.77 22.46 12.01
CA VAL A 189 -14.94 23.67 11.85
C VAL A 189 -13.84 23.69 12.90
N GLU A 190 -14.15 23.50 14.18
CA GLU A 190 -13.17 23.48 15.28
C GLU A 190 -12.04 22.46 14.99
N VAL A 191 -12.39 21.25 14.57
CA VAL A 191 -11.40 20.20 14.26
C VAL A 191 -10.49 20.57 13.08
N LYS A 192 -11.02 21.27 12.07
CA LYS A 192 -10.20 21.77 10.97
C LYS A 192 -9.22 22.84 11.44
N ASP A 193 -9.66 23.73 12.31
CA ASP A 193 -8.82 24.78 12.88
C ASP A 193 -7.72 24.18 13.77
N ASP A 194 -8.06 23.26 14.67
CA ASP A 194 -7.10 22.57 15.53
C ASP A 194 -6.06 21.79 14.70
N SER A 195 -6.51 21.05 13.68
CA SER A 195 -5.63 20.32 12.77
C SER A 195 -4.67 21.26 12.04
N ARG A 196 -5.15 22.43 11.57
CA ARG A 196 -4.31 23.43 10.91
C ARG A 196 -3.25 24.02 11.85
N LEU A 197 -3.64 24.30 13.11
CA LEU A 197 -2.66 24.79 14.11
C LEU A 197 -1.57 23.74 14.34
N GLY A 198 -1.93 22.48 14.47
CA GLY A 198 -0.96 21.37 14.55
C GLY A 198 -0.04 21.30 13.32
N HIS A 199 -0.57 21.53 12.12
CA HIS A 199 0.24 21.59 10.90
C HIS A 199 1.22 22.76 10.90
N VAL A 200 0.84 23.95 11.39
CA VAL A 200 1.75 25.10 11.54
C VAL A 200 2.90 24.74 12.48
N GLU A 201 2.61 24.17 13.65
CA GLU A 201 3.64 23.77 14.62
C GLU A 201 4.60 22.70 14.06
N ILE A 202 4.10 21.75 13.27
CA ILE A 202 4.92 20.74 12.60
C ILE A 202 5.85 21.42 11.59
N VAL A 203 5.32 22.30 10.73
CA VAL A 203 6.10 22.99 9.71
C VAL A 203 7.16 23.89 10.34
N ASP A 204 6.83 24.60 11.40
CA ASP A 204 7.80 25.45 12.12
C ASP A 204 8.97 24.63 12.67
N ALA A 205 8.69 23.47 13.28
CA ALA A 205 9.73 22.57 13.78
C ALA A 205 10.59 21.97 12.64
N VAL A 206 9.97 21.59 11.52
CA VAL A 206 10.69 21.09 10.33
C VAL A 206 11.56 22.18 9.71
N VAL A 207 11.05 23.42 9.60
CA VAL A 207 11.78 24.57 9.05
C VAL A 207 12.93 25.00 9.97
N ALA A 208 12.78 24.83 11.29
CA ALA A 208 13.86 25.06 12.25
C ALA A 208 15.02 24.04 12.10
N GLY A 209 14.83 22.95 11.38
CA GLY A 209 15.83 21.90 11.21
C GLY A 209 16.01 21.03 12.45
N ASP A 210 14.98 20.91 13.29
CA ASP A 210 15.01 20.16 14.55
C ASP A 210 14.25 18.82 14.44
N PRO A 211 14.93 17.69 14.18
CA PRO A 211 14.29 16.38 14.01
C PRO A 211 13.47 15.91 15.21
N GLY A 212 13.95 16.18 16.42
CA GLY A 212 13.28 15.79 17.66
C GLY A 212 11.92 16.47 17.85
N PRO A 213 11.85 17.81 17.88
CA PRO A 213 10.60 18.57 17.90
C PRO A 213 9.67 18.24 16.73
N ALA A 214 10.18 18.15 15.49
CA ALA A 214 9.37 17.78 14.32
C ALA A 214 8.66 16.42 14.53
N ARG A 215 9.39 15.43 15.02
CA ARG A 215 8.87 14.12 15.38
C ARG A 215 7.80 14.19 16.48
N ALA A 216 8.08 14.94 17.55
CA ALA A 216 7.17 15.07 18.70
C ALA A 216 5.85 15.76 18.32
N ARG A 217 5.92 16.87 17.55
CA ARG A 217 4.73 17.61 17.09
C ARG A 217 3.85 16.77 16.19
N LEU A 218 4.46 16.07 15.24
CA LEU A 218 3.69 15.19 14.35
C LEU A 218 3.07 14.01 15.11
N THR A 219 3.78 13.44 16.09
CA THR A 219 3.22 12.38 16.96
C THR A 219 1.99 12.87 17.73
N ALA A 220 2.05 14.06 18.33
CA ALA A 220 0.94 14.66 19.06
C ALA A 220 -0.27 14.88 18.13
N HIS A 221 -0.05 15.53 16.98
CA HIS A 221 -1.07 15.76 15.97
C HIS A 221 -1.77 14.46 15.51
N LEU A 222 -0.99 13.42 15.19
CA LEU A 222 -1.55 12.13 14.75
C LEU A 222 -2.37 11.44 15.85
N THR A 223 -1.97 11.60 17.12
CA THR A 223 -2.72 11.07 18.26
C THR A 223 -4.07 11.76 18.39
N GLU A 224 -4.11 13.09 18.30
CA GLU A 224 -5.35 13.88 18.31
C GLU A 224 -6.28 13.50 17.17
N VAL A 225 -5.76 13.35 15.94
CA VAL A 225 -6.53 12.90 14.76
C VAL A 225 -7.10 11.50 14.98
N ALA A 226 -6.32 10.58 15.55
CA ALA A 226 -6.76 9.22 15.84
C ALA A 226 -7.88 9.19 16.87
N GLU A 227 -7.74 9.92 17.96
CA GLU A 227 -8.76 10.05 19.01
C GLU A 227 -10.06 10.65 18.45
N TRP A 228 -9.94 11.68 17.62
CA TRP A 228 -11.09 12.28 16.98
C TRP A 228 -11.80 11.29 16.05
N LEU A 229 -11.07 10.57 15.19
CA LEU A 229 -11.63 9.56 14.30
C LEU A 229 -12.31 8.44 15.09
N ALA A 230 -11.69 7.96 16.16
CA ALA A 230 -12.26 6.93 17.02
C ALA A 230 -13.57 7.35 17.65
N ALA A 231 -13.67 8.62 18.06
CA ALA A 231 -14.87 9.17 18.70
C ALA A 231 -16.02 9.45 17.72
N HIS A 232 -15.74 9.77 16.46
CA HIS A 232 -16.74 10.27 15.51
C HIS A 232 -17.02 9.36 14.31
N ARG A 233 -16.22 8.29 14.11
CA ARG A 233 -16.49 7.31 13.07
C ARG A 233 -17.77 6.55 13.39
N VAL A 234 -18.78 6.68 12.55
CA VAL A 234 -19.97 5.85 12.61
C VAL A 234 -19.64 4.52 11.91
N PRO A 235 -19.72 3.36 12.59
CA PRO A 235 -19.65 2.08 11.89
C PRO A 235 -20.70 2.12 10.78
N SER A 236 -20.31 1.73 9.57
CA SER A 236 -21.15 1.84 8.38
C SER A 236 -22.25 0.77 8.34
N THR A 237 -23.17 0.85 9.30
CA THR A 237 -24.42 0.11 9.27
C THR A 237 -25.51 1.02 8.72
N GLY A 238 -25.62 1.08 7.38
CA GLY A 238 -26.75 1.75 6.75
C GLY A 238 -26.44 2.92 5.81
N TYR A 239 -25.75 2.65 4.73
CA TYR A 239 -25.38 3.64 3.70
C TYR A 239 -26.52 4.06 2.75
N GLY A 240 -27.77 3.75 3.06
CA GLY A 240 -28.92 4.07 2.22
C GLY A 240 -29.21 5.58 2.00
N ALA A 241 -28.60 6.47 2.78
CA ALA A 241 -28.92 7.91 2.71
C ALA A 241 -28.01 8.72 1.75
N MET A 242 -26.74 8.32 1.55
CA MET A 242 -25.84 9.05 0.64
C MET A 242 -25.95 8.62 -0.85
N ALA A 243 -26.51 7.45 -1.11
CA ALA A 243 -26.75 6.98 -2.49
C ALA A 243 -27.75 7.85 -3.27
N ARG A 244 -28.48 8.76 -2.58
CA ARG A 244 -29.51 9.63 -3.18
C ARG A 244 -29.10 11.09 -3.40
N ALA A 245 -27.84 11.46 -3.12
CA ALA A 245 -27.40 12.82 -3.42
C ALA A 245 -27.37 13.03 -4.94
N PRO A 246 -28.01 14.08 -5.47
CA PRO A 246 -28.00 14.37 -6.90
C PRO A 246 -26.58 14.62 -7.38
N HIS A 247 -26.28 14.14 -8.60
CA HIS A 247 -25.00 14.41 -9.24
C HIS A 247 -24.88 15.90 -9.57
N PRO A 248 -23.71 16.53 -9.41
CA PRO A 248 -23.49 17.88 -9.86
C PRO A 248 -23.77 17.97 -11.37
N ALA A 249 -24.64 18.90 -11.77
CA ALA A 249 -24.94 19.11 -13.18
C ALA A 249 -23.72 19.65 -13.90
N GLY A 250 -23.34 19.01 -15.04
CA GLY A 250 -22.27 19.49 -15.91
C GLY A 250 -20.89 18.84 -15.72
N GLU A 251 -20.74 17.80 -14.89
CA GLU A 251 -19.47 17.07 -14.78
C GLU A 251 -19.16 16.22 -16.04
N ALA A 252 -17.85 16.13 -16.36
CA ALA A 252 -17.38 15.28 -17.44
C ALA A 252 -17.74 13.80 -17.17
N PRO A 253 -18.13 13.01 -18.20
CA PRO A 253 -18.56 11.61 -18.02
C PRO A 253 -17.56 10.71 -17.30
N ALA A 254 -16.25 10.92 -17.47
CA ALA A 254 -15.20 10.16 -16.80
C ALA A 254 -15.20 10.41 -15.28
N ARG A 255 -15.29 11.67 -14.86
CA ARG A 255 -15.39 12.03 -13.45
C ARG A 255 -16.67 11.52 -12.80
N LEU A 256 -17.77 11.52 -13.56
CA LEU A 256 -19.03 10.96 -13.08
C LEU A 256 -18.94 9.43 -12.90
N ALA A 257 -18.22 8.72 -13.78
CA ALA A 257 -17.99 7.29 -13.64
C ALA A 257 -17.15 6.95 -12.38
N GLU A 258 -16.13 7.76 -12.09
CA GLU A 258 -15.34 7.63 -10.86
C GLU A 258 -16.20 7.84 -9.60
N LEU A 259 -17.09 8.84 -9.60
CA LEU A 259 -18.03 9.09 -8.50
C LEU A 259 -19.01 7.93 -8.30
N VAL A 260 -19.53 7.37 -9.39
CA VAL A 260 -20.43 6.21 -9.31
C VAL A 260 -19.69 4.98 -8.80
N ALA A 261 -18.47 4.71 -9.27
CA ALA A 261 -17.65 3.62 -8.77
C ALA A 261 -17.35 3.76 -7.27
N ALA A 262 -17.01 4.97 -6.81
CA ALA A 262 -16.79 5.26 -5.41
C ALA A 262 -18.04 5.01 -4.56
N ARG A 263 -19.22 5.43 -5.03
CA ARG A 263 -20.51 5.18 -4.32
C ARG A 263 -20.83 3.70 -4.21
N ILE A 264 -20.65 2.94 -5.28
CA ILE A 264 -20.85 1.47 -5.27
C ILE A 264 -19.85 0.81 -4.32
N HIS A 265 -18.61 1.23 -4.34
CA HIS A 265 -17.60 0.75 -3.40
C HIS A 265 -17.98 1.05 -1.95
N ASP A 266 -18.47 2.25 -1.67
CA ASP A 266 -18.92 2.64 -0.34
C ASP A 266 -20.16 1.83 0.12
N GLU A 267 -21.08 1.50 -0.80
CA GLU A 267 -22.21 0.60 -0.54
C GLU A 267 -21.73 -0.80 -0.15
N ILE A 268 -20.73 -1.35 -0.89
CA ILE A 268 -20.14 -2.66 -0.61
C ILE A 268 -19.45 -2.68 0.75
N ALA A 269 -18.63 -1.67 1.04
CA ALA A 269 -17.93 -1.56 2.33
C ALA A 269 -18.92 -1.39 3.49
N GLY A 270 -19.98 -0.60 3.30
CA GLY A 270 -21.06 -0.37 4.27
C GLY A 270 -21.86 -1.63 4.61
N ASP A 271 -22.02 -2.53 3.65
CA ASP A 271 -22.67 -3.86 3.83
C ASP A 271 -21.72 -4.94 4.38
N GLY A 272 -20.51 -4.57 4.81
CA GLY A 272 -19.51 -5.49 5.35
C GLY A 272 -18.88 -6.39 4.31
N TRP A 273 -18.78 -5.94 3.07
CA TRP A 273 -18.11 -6.59 1.95
C TRP A 273 -18.48 -8.07 1.74
N ARG A 274 -19.75 -8.36 1.64
CA ARG A 274 -20.27 -9.72 1.47
C ARG A 274 -19.97 -10.24 0.08
N VAL A 275 -18.83 -10.92 -0.07
CA VAL A 275 -18.39 -11.51 -1.34
C VAL A 275 -19.46 -12.46 -1.90
N GLY A 276 -19.72 -12.35 -3.21
CA GLY A 276 -20.75 -13.13 -3.90
C GLY A 276 -22.16 -12.50 -3.91
N THR A 277 -22.39 -11.44 -3.12
CA THR A 277 -23.68 -10.72 -3.13
C THR A 277 -23.91 -10.03 -4.47
N VAL A 278 -25.13 -10.12 -5.00
CA VAL A 278 -25.58 -9.42 -6.21
C VAL A 278 -26.13 -8.06 -5.81
N LEU A 279 -25.48 -6.98 -6.21
CA LEU A 279 -25.89 -5.59 -5.90
C LEU A 279 -27.09 -5.14 -6.75
N GLY A 280 -27.28 -5.75 -7.90
CA GLY A 280 -28.39 -5.48 -8.81
C GLY A 280 -28.01 -5.72 -10.28
N SER A 281 -29.02 -5.80 -11.12
CA SER A 281 -28.88 -5.84 -12.58
C SER A 281 -28.41 -4.48 -13.14
N GLU A 282 -27.96 -4.45 -14.41
CA GLU A 282 -27.58 -3.19 -15.08
C GLU A 282 -28.75 -2.18 -15.07
N ALA A 283 -29.99 -2.65 -15.26
CA ALA A 283 -31.16 -1.78 -15.24
C ALA A 283 -31.45 -1.17 -13.86
N GLU A 284 -31.35 -1.99 -12.81
CA GLU A 284 -31.54 -1.53 -11.43
C GLU A 284 -30.45 -0.53 -11.00
N LEU A 285 -29.20 -0.77 -11.39
CA LEU A 285 -28.10 0.13 -11.09
C LEU A 285 -28.21 1.46 -11.85
N LEU A 286 -28.65 1.43 -13.11
CA LEU A 286 -28.96 2.66 -13.87
C LEU A 286 -30.04 3.49 -13.20
N ALA A 287 -31.13 2.84 -12.76
CA ALA A 287 -32.21 3.51 -12.05
C ALA A 287 -31.77 4.07 -10.69
N ARG A 288 -30.97 3.28 -9.93
CA ARG A 288 -30.48 3.66 -8.59
C ARG A 288 -29.54 4.85 -8.64
N HIS A 289 -28.59 4.86 -9.58
CA HIS A 289 -27.57 5.91 -9.65
C HIS A 289 -27.93 7.06 -10.59
N GLY A 290 -29.01 6.96 -11.37
CA GLY A 290 -29.46 8.03 -12.25
C GLY A 290 -28.47 8.43 -13.34
N VAL A 291 -27.71 7.48 -13.88
CA VAL A 291 -26.65 7.74 -14.87
C VAL A 291 -26.90 7.05 -16.21
N SER A 292 -26.18 7.48 -17.24
CA SER A 292 -26.23 6.84 -18.54
C SER A 292 -25.55 5.44 -18.52
N ARG A 293 -25.96 4.59 -19.48
CA ARG A 293 -25.36 3.24 -19.64
C ARG A 293 -23.84 3.31 -19.87
N ALA A 294 -23.34 4.34 -20.56
CA ALA A 294 -21.92 4.52 -20.81
C ALA A 294 -21.15 4.82 -19.51
N VAL A 295 -21.68 5.70 -18.65
CA VAL A 295 -21.11 6.05 -17.35
C VAL A 295 -21.11 4.84 -16.42
N LEU A 296 -22.22 4.10 -16.33
CA LEU A 296 -22.28 2.88 -15.48
C LEU A 296 -21.27 1.83 -15.95
N ARG A 297 -21.14 1.58 -17.24
CA ARG A 297 -20.16 0.61 -17.77
C ARG A 297 -18.72 1.01 -17.45
N GLU A 298 -18.40 2.30 -17.50
CA GLU A 298 -17.08 2.77 -17.10
C GLU A 298 -16.86 2.64 -15.60
N ALA A 299 -17.85 2.96 -14.77
CA ALA A 299 -17.81 2.73 -13.33
C ALA A 299 -17.60 1.24 -13.00
N VAL A 300 -18.32 0.34 -13.68
CA VAL A 300 -18.15 -1.11 -13.51
C VAL A 300 -16.75 -1.54 -13.91
N ARG A 301 -16.17 -1.02 -15.00
CA ARG A 301 -14.79 -1.34 -15.38
C ARG A 301 -13.78 -0.94 -14.30
N LEU A 302 -13.98 0.22 -13.66
CA LEU A 302 -13.14 0.65 -12.53
C LEU A 302 -13.25 -0.32 -11.34
N LEU A 303 -14.46 -0.77 -11.01
CA LEU A 303 -14.69 -1.75 -9.95
C LEU A 303 -14.10 -3.12 -10.29
N GLU A 304 -14.24 -3.57 -11.55
CA GLU A 304 -13.63 -4.81 -12.04
C GLU A 304 -12.09 -4.73 -12.05
N HIS A 305 -11.54 -3.58 -12.44
CA HIS A 305 -10.09 -3.35 -12.44
C HIS A 305 -9.47 -3.50 -11.04
N HIS A 306 -10.19 -3.05 -10.01
CA HIS A 306 -9.75 -3.16 -8.62
C HIS A 306 -10.27 -4.43 -7.91
N ALA A 307 -10.88 -5.36 -8.67
CA ALA A 307 -11.49 -6.58 -8.14
C ALA A 307 -12.51 -6.36 -7.00
N VAL A 308 -13.17 -5.19 -6.98
CA VAL A 308 -14.22 -4.85 -6.00
C VAL A 308 -15.53 -5.57 -6.33
N ALA A 309 -15.90 -5.57 -7.61
CA ALA A 309 -17.10 -6.23 -8.11
C ALA A 309 -16.93 -6.60 -9.58
N ARG A 310 -17.74 -7.54 -10.08
CA ARG A 310 -17.72 -7.98 -11.48
C ARG A 310 -19.12 -8.12 -12.03
N MET A 311 -19.32 -7.77 -13.30
CA MET A 311 -20.60 -7.95 -13.98
C MET A 311 -20.76 -9.38 -14.50
N ARG A 312 -21.78 -10.12 -14.02
CA ARG A 312 -22.16 -11.44 -14.50
C ARG A 312 -23.39 -11.34 -15.41
N ARG A 313 -23.32 -11.92 -16.60
CA ARG A 313 -24.42 -11.98 -17.57
C ARG A 313 -25.33 -13.20 -17.30
N GLY A 314 -26.57 -13.15 -17.79
CA GLY A 314 -27.52 -14.24 -17.74
C GLY A 314 -28.55 -14.15 -16.60
N PRO A 315 -29.47 -15.14 -16.50
CA PRO A 315 -30.48 -15.19 -15.46
C PRO A 315 -29.82 -15.20 -14.06
N GLY A 316 -30.30 -14.35 -13.15
CA GLY A 316 -29.68 -14.16 -11.83
C GLY A 316 -28.32 -13.44 -11.89
N GLY A 317 -27.97 -12.86 -13.03
CA GLY A 317 -26.77 -12.03 -13.21
C GLY A 317 -26.95 -10.61 -12.64
N GLY A 318 -25.88 -9.86 -12.65
CA GLY A 318 -25.80 -8.49 -12.12
C GLY A 318 -24.39 -8.17 -11.69
N LEU A 319 -24.22 -7.05 -11.00
CA LEU A 319 -22.95 -6.67 -10.40
C LEU A 319 -22.73 -7.46 -9.10
N ILE A 320 -21.72 -8.33 -9.09
CA ILE A 320 -21.43 -9.26 -7.98
C ILE A 320 -20.20 -8.74 -7.23
N VAL A 321 -20.31 -8.64 -5.90
CA VAL A 321 -19.20 -8.29 -5.01
C VAL A 321 -18.09 -9.35 -5.11
N ALA A 322 -16.86 -8.91 -5.31
CA ALA A 322 -15.67 -9.75 -5.37
C ALA A 322 -14.77 -9.51 -4.14
N ALA A 323 -13.81 -10.41 -3.92
CA ALA A 323 -12.75 -10.21 -2.94
C ALA A 323 -11.55 -9.56 -3.64
N PRO A 324 -11.11 -8.38 -3.24
CA PRO A 324 -9.87 -7.80 -3.76
C PRO A 324 -8.67 -8.70 -3.43
N GLU A 325 -7.74 -8.79 -4.37
CA GLU A 325 -6.49 -9.50 -4.18
C GLU A 325 -5.32 -8.52 -4.16
N PRO A 326 -4.43 -8.58 -3.16
CA PRO A 326 -3.37 -7.58 -3.03
C PRO A 326 -2.18 -7.84 -3.96
N GLY A 327 -2.06 -9.04 -4.54
CA GLY A 327 -0.86 -9.49 -5.26
C GLY A 327 -0.38 -8.50 -6.32
N ALA A 328 -1.26 -8.16 -7.28
CA ALA A 328 -0.90 -7.21 -8.34
C ALA A 328 -0.54 -5.80 -7.81
N GLY A 329 -1.20 -5.36 -6.74
CA GLY A 329 -0.88 -4.09 -6.08
C GLY A 329 0.50 -4.13 -5.40
N ILE A 330 0.83 -5.23 -4.73
CA ILE A 330 2.14 -5.46 -4.12
C ILE A 330 3.24 -5.44 -5.18
N ASP A 331 3.04 -6.21 -6.27
CA ASP A 331 3.98 -6.28 -7.40
C ASP A 331 4.22 -4.89 -8.01
N THR A 332 3.15 -4.14 -8.27
CA THR A 332 3.24 -2.78 -8.84
C THR A 332 3.97 -1.82 -7.90
N MET A 333 3.69 -1.86 -6.59
CA MET A 333 4.38 -1.01 -5.61
C MET A 333 5.86 -1.37 -5.48
N ALA A 334 6.20 -2.65 -5.47
CA ALA A 334 7.59 -3.10 -5.44
C ALA A 334 8.36 -2.65 -6.68
N LEU A 335 7.78 -2.79 -7.87
CA LEU A 335 8.37 -2.31 -9.13
C LEU A 335 8.52 -0.79 -9.16
N TYR A 336 7.52 -0.06 -8.63
CA TYR A 336 7.62 1.39 -8.50
C TYR A 336 8.78 1.81 -7.58
N LEU A 337 8.92 1.15 -6.42
CA LEU A 337 10.01 1.42 -5.48
C LEU A 337 11.39 1.07 -6.08
N ASP A 338 11.49 -0.01 -6.84
CA ASP A 338 12.72 -0.35 -7.56
C ASP A 338 13.09 0.74 -8.57
N HIS A 339 12.13 1.21 -9.37
CA HIS A 339 12.33 2.34 -10.29
C HIS A 339 12.76 3.63 -9.57
N GLN A 340 12.26 3.88 -8.34
CA GLN A 340 12.67 5.03 -7.52
C GLN A 340 14.08 4.87 -6.92
N ALA A 341 14.77 3.79 -7.25
CA ALA A 341 16.13 3.49 -6.77
C ALA A 341 16.24 3.56 -5.22
N VAL A 342 15.28 2.94 -4.54
CA VAL A 342 15.27 2.85 -3.08
C VAL A 342 16.57 2.23 -2.59
N THR A 343 17.24 2.91 -1.66
CA THR A 343 18.52 2.44 -1.09
C THR A 343 18.30 1.45 0.04
N GLY A 344 19.34 0.68 0.38
CA GLY A 344 19.33 -0.19 1.56
C GLY A 344 19.04 0.56 2.85
N GLU A 345 19.53 1.79 2.97
CA GLU A 345 19.26 2.65 4.13
C GLU A 345 17.80 3.11 4.18
N ASP A 346 17.20 3.47 3.04
CA ASP A 346 15.78 3.82 2.97
C ASP A 346 14.91 2.65 3.44
N LEU A 347 15.23 1.44 2.98
CA LEU A 347 14.53 0.23 3.41
C LEU A 347 14.76 -0.10 4.87
N ARG A 348 15.99 0.06 5.38
CA ARG A 348 16.31 -0.17 6.79
C ARG A 348 15.44 0.69 7.69
N VAL A 349 15.34 2.00 7.40
CA VAL A 349 14.53 2.94 8.17
C VAL A 349 13.07 2.51 8.24
N VAL A 350 12.49 2.14 7.09
CA VAL A 350 11.08 1.73 7.02
C VAL A 350 10.85 0.37 7.68
N ARG A 351 11.73 -0.60 7.44
CA ARG A 351 11.66 -1.93 8.08
C ARG A 351 11.78 -1.83 9.58
N GLU A 352 12.74 -1.04 10.07
CA GLU A 352 12.92 -0.85 11.52
C GLU A 352 11.64 -0.30 12.16
N ALA A 353 11.01 0.71 11.56
CA ALA A 353 9.76 1.25 12.07
C ALA A 353 8.62 0.21 12.08
N LEU A 354 8.40 -0.48 10.97
CA LEU A 354 7.31 -1.44 10.83
C LEU A 354 7.52 -2.70 11.68
N GLU A 355 8.74 -3.26 11.68
CA GLU A 355 9.03 -4.53 12.35
C GLU A 355 9.14 -4.38 13.86
N LEU A 356 9.69 -3.27 14.36
CA LEU A 356 9.65 -2.98 15.80
C LEU A 356 8.23 -2.68 16.28
N GLY A 357 7.40 -2.03 15.45
CA GLY A 357 5.98 -1.85 15.73
C GLY A 357 5.21 -3.17 15.77
N ALA A 358 5.46 -4.06 14.81
CA ALA A 358 4.88 -5.40 14.79
C ALA A 358 5.30 -6.22 16.00
N LEU A 359 6.61 -6.23 16.34
CA LEU A 359 7.16 -6.89 17.50
C LEU A 359 6.50 -6.40 18.80
N GLN A 360 6.32 -5.10 18.96
CA GLN A 360 5.67 -4.52 20.15
C GLN A 360 4.23 -5.01 20.31
N ARG A 361 3.44 -5.06 19.22
CA ARG A 361 2.07 -5.59 19.27
C ARG A 361 2.05 -7.10 19.57
N VAL A 362 2.96 -7.87 18.98
CA VAL A 362 3.08 -9.31 19.26
C VAL A 362 3.47 -9.57 20.71
N ALA A 363 4.43 -8.81 21.24
CA ALA A 363 4.85 -8.90 22.64
C ALA A 363 3.69 -8.58 23.60
N ALA A 364 2.88 -7.58 23.32
CA ALA A 364 1.68 -7.25 24.10
C ALA A 364 0.65 -8.38 24.10
N ARG A 365 0.59 -9.18 23.03
CA ARG A 365 -0.37 -10.27 22.80
C ARG A 365 0.21 -11.67 23.08
N ARG A 366 1.45 -11.78 23.56
CA ARG A 366 2.13 -13.07 23.83
C ARG A 366 1.39 -13.99 24.79
N GLY A 367 0.52 -13.44 25.64
CA GLY A 367 -0.35 -14.20 26.52
C GLY A 367 -1.56 -14.86 25.85
N GLU A 368 -1.88 -14.49 24.61
CA GLU A 368 -2.94 -15.11 23.83
C GLU A 368 -2.48 -16.52 23.37
N PRO A 369 -3.25 -17.59 23.66
CA PRO A 369 -2.84 -18.97 23.33
C PRO A 369 -2.47 -19.18 21.87
N GLU A 370 -3.23 -18.57 20.95
CA GLU A 370 -3.01 -18.67 19.51
C GLU A 370 -1.68 -17.99 19.10
N VAL A 371 -1.41 -16.78 19.61
CA VAL A 371 -0.17 -16.05 19.31
C VAL A 371 1.04 -16.82 19.86
N ALA A 372 0.97 -17.29 21.10
CA ALA A 372 2.04 -18.06 21.71
C ALA A 372 2.32 -19.37 20.96
N GLU A 373 1.29 -20.08 20.51
CA GLU A 373 1.45 -21.34 19.77
C GLU A 373 2.03 -21.09 18.36
N ARG A 374 1.59 -20.06 17.67
CA ARG A 374 2.16 -19.69 16.36
C ARG A 374 3.61 -19.24 16.48
N LEU A 375 3.99 -18.47 17.52
CA LEU A 375 5.39 -18.15 17.80
C LEU A 375 6.21 -19.41 18.04
N ARG A 376 5.74 -20.36 18.86
CA ARG A 376 6.43 -21.65 19.09
C ARG A 376 6.55 -22.49 17.82
N THR A 377 5.51 -22.47 16.99
CA THR A 377 5.52 -23.17 15.70
C THR A 377 6.54 -22.56 14.75
N ALA A 378 6.65 -21.23 14.70
CA ALA A 378 7.65 -20.52 13.93
C ALA A 378 9.10 -20.75 14.42
N LEU A 379 9.28 -21.23 15.66
CA LEU A 379 10.59 -21.67 16.19
C LEU A 379 11.06 -23.02 15.62
N ARG A 380 10.18 -23.80 14.98
CA ARG A 380 10.56 -25.07 14.37
C ARG A 380 11.46 -24.83 13.15
N PRO A 381 12.43 -25.73 12.88
CA PRO A 381 13.34 -25.56 11.74
C PRO A 381 12.59 -25.32 10.44
N ALA A 382 13.01 -24.32 9.68
CA ALA A 382 12.38 -23.92 8.40
C ALA A 382 12.32 -25.07 7.38
N ALA A 383 13.26 -26.04 7.45
CA ALA A 383 13.26 -27.24 6.62
C ALA A 383 12.00 -28.13 6.80
N ALA A 384 11.33 -28.03 7.95
CA ALA A 384 10.08 -28.75 8.22
C ALA A 384 8.81 -28.03 7.70
N MET A 385 8.91 -26.73 7.37
CA MET A 385 7.80 -25.87 7.02
C MET A 385 7.89 -25.23 5.63
N ALA A 386 9.05 -25.31 4.98
CA ALA A 386 9.29 -24.71 3.68
C ALA A 386 8.57 -25.46 2.56
N GLY A 387 7.49 -24.90 2.06
CA GLY A 387 7.04 -25.20 0.71
C GLY A 387 8.08 -24.64 -0.30
N PRO A 388 8.17 -25.18 -1.52
CA PRO A 388 9.14 -24.74 -2.52
C PRO A 388 8.96 -23.24 -2.79
N GLY A 389 10.02 -22.43 -2.61
CA GLY A 389 10.12 -21.05 -3.05
C GLY A 389 10.04 -19.94 -2.00
N ARG A 390 10.04 -20.26 -0.69
CA ARG A 390 10.16 -19.23 0.37
C ARG A 390 11.31 -19.57 1.28
N THR A 391 12.17 -18.60 1.58
CA THR A 391 13.26 -18.80 2.55
C THR A 391 12.68 -18.71 3.99
N GLY A 392 13.29 -19.43 4.93
CA GLY A 392 12.88 -19.36 6.35
C GLY A 392 12.97 -17.94 6.91
N ALA A 393 13.88 -17.13 6.38
CA ALA A 393 14.06 -15.73 6.73
C ALA A 393 12.83 -14.88 6.40
N GLU A 394 12.27 -15.01 5.20
CA GLU A 394 11.08 -14.28 4.75
C GLU A 394 9.82 -14.67 5.54
N LEU A 395 9.72 -15.95 5.91
CA LEU A 395 8.61 -16.47 6.69
C LEU A 395 8.54 -15.81 8.07
N PHE A 396 9.69 -15.58 8.74
CA PHE A 396 9.74 -14.95 10.05
C PHE A 396 9.13 -13.53 10.03
N HIS A 397 9.60 -12.66 9.14
CA HIS A 397 9.15 -11.26 9.08
C HIS A 397 7.66 -11.14 8.73
N THR A 398 7.22 -11.94 7.74
CA THR A 398 5.80 -11.94 7.33
C THR A 398 4.89 -12.55 8.39
N GLU A 399 5.36 -13.57 9.12
CA GLU A 399 4.62 -14.18 10.22
C GLU A 399 4.51 -13.23 11.42
N LEU A 400 5.61 -12.57 11.79
CA LEU A 400 5.61 -11.57 12.86
C LEU A 400 4.63 -10.43 12.54
N ALA A 401 4.62 -9.95 11.28
CA ALA A 401 3.67 -8.94 10.83
C ALA A 401 2.21 -9.44 10.92
N ALA A 402 1.93 -10.66 10.50
CA ALA A 402 0.60 -11.26 10.59
C ALA A 402 0.14 -11.42 12.05
N LEU A 403 1.05 -11.88 12.95
CA LEU A 403 0.79 -12.01 14.38
C LEU A 403 0.53 -10.68 15.07
N SER A 404 1.02 -9.56 14.54
CA SER A 404 0.75 -8.23 15.09
C SER A 404 -0.75 -7.90 15.09
N GLY A 405 -1.54 -8.58 14.25
CA GLY A 405 -2.95 -8.31 14.05
C GLY A 405 -3.25 -7.01 13.30
N ASN A 406 -2.23 -6.30 12.83
CA ASN A 406 -2.38 -5.05 12.07
C ASN A 406 -2.22 -5.33 10.56
N PRO A 407 -3.31 -5.27 9.76
CA PRO A 407 -3.26 -5.58 8.35
C PRO A 407 -2.39 -4.60 7.55
N VAL A 408 -2.23 -3.36 8.03
CA VAL A 408 -1.38 -2.34 7.37
C VAL A 408 0.08 -2.75 7.45
N LEU A 409 0.56 -3.13 8.65
CA LEU A 409 1.94 -3.59 8.83
C LEU A 409 2.22 -4.84 8.00
N ALA A 410 1.27 -5.79 8.00
CA ALA A 410 1.40 -7.03 7.23
C ALA A 410 1.54 -6.76 5.72
N ILE A 411 0.72 -5.86 5.16
CA ILE A 411 0.78 -5.57 3.72
C ILE A 411 2.02 -4.77 3.34
N PHE A 412 2.44 -3.79 4.15
CA PHE A 412 3.63 -2.99 3.88
C PHE A 412 4.91 -3.82 3.94
N LEU A 413 5.03 -4.71 4.92
CA LEU A 413 6.15 -5.65 4.98
C LEU A 413 6.15 -6.63 3.81
N ARG A 414 4.99 -7.06 3.30
CA ARG A 414 4.93 -7.87 2.07
C ARG A 414 5.44 -7.12 0.84
N ILE A 415 5.14 -5.81 0.70
CA ILE A 415 5.66 -4.98 -0.39
C ILE A 415 7.19 -4.91 -0.33
N ILE A 416 7.74 -4.65 0.87
CA ILE A 416 9.19 -4.59 1.08
C ILE A 416 9.85 -5.94 0.81
N THR A 417 9.22 -7.03 1.25
CA THR A 417 9.73 -8.39 1.00
C THR A 417 9.73 -8.70 -0.51
N GLU A 418 8.66 -8.33 -1.24
CA GLU A 418 8.62 -8.53 -2.70
C GLU A 418 9.68 -7.69 -3.41
N LEU A 419 9.88 -6.43 -2.99
CA LEU A 419 10.96 -5.59 -3.52
C LEU A 419 12.34 -6.23 -3.27
N TRP A 420 12.59 -6.72 -2.06
CA TRP A 420 13.81 -7.43 -1.71
C TRP A 420 14.05 -8.64 -2.59
N ASN A 421 13.03 -9.47 -2.79
CA ASN A 421 13.12 -10.67 -3.62
C ASN A 421 13.43 -10.34 -5.08
N ARG A 422 12.84 -9.28 -5.63
CA ARG A 422 13.10 -8.81 -6.98
C ARG A 422 14.52 -8.28 -7.13
N HIS A 423 14.97 -7.47 -6.19
CA HIS A 423 16.31 -6.90 -6.18
C HIS A 423 17.39 -7.99 -6.11
N THR A 424 17.28 -8.93 -5.17
CA THR A 424 18.25 -10.03 -5.01
C THR A 424 18.25 -10.99 -6.19
N ALA A 425 17.10 -11.24 -6.81
CA ALA A 425 17.00 -12.06 -8.02
C ALA A 425 17.65 -11.38 -9.23
N ALA A 426 17.46 -10.07 -9.40
CA ALA A 426 18.01 -9.28 -10.50
C ALA A 426 19.53 -9.06 -10.36
N ALA A 427 20.02 -8.82 -9.16
CA ALA A 427 21.44 -8.59 -8.88
C ALA A 427 22.32 -9.83 -9.03
N ARG A 428 21.74 -11.01 -9.28
CA ARG A 428 22.46 -12.31 -9.35
C ARG A 428 23.37 -12.55 -8.14
N HIS A 429 23.07 -11.93 -7.00
CA HIS A 429 23.79 -12.26 -5.77
C HIS A 429 23.49 -13.72 -5.41
N PRO A 430 24.51 -14.54 -5.10
CA PRO A 430 24.24 -15.87 -4.64
C PRO A 430 23.33 -15.77 -3.40
N ALA A 431 22.29 -16.60 -3.38
CA ALA A 431 21.53 -16.77 -2.15
C ALA A 431 22.52 -17.03 -1.00
N PRO A 432 22.24 -16.51 0.22
CA PRO A 432 23.13 -16.76 1.36
C PRO A 432 23.44 -18.25 1.44
N GLY A 433 24.72 -18.57 1.60
CA GLY A 433 25.14 -19.96 1.78
C GLY A 433 24.42 -20.60 2.96
N PRO A 434 24.38 -21.94 3.03
CA PRO A 434 23.68 -22.65 4.13
C PRO A 434 24.10 -22.18 5.53
N GLU A 435 25.38 -21.87 5.74
CA GLU A 435 25.88 -21.33 7.02
C GLU A 435 25.25 -19.99 7.40
N THR A 436 25.08 -19.11 6.41
CA THR A 436 24.45 -17.79 6.61
C THR A 436 22.93 -17.92 6.86
N ALA A 437 22.27 -18.86 6.20
CA ALA A 437 20.85 -19.15 6.41
C ALA A 437 20.61 -19.70 7.81
N GLU A 438 21.48 -20.59 8.32
CA GLU A 438 21.41 -21.12 9.69
C GLU A 438 21.67 -20.02 10.73
N GLU A 439 22.57 -19.09 10.46
CA GLU A 439 22.81 -17.96 11.35
C GLU A 439 21.60 -17.03 11.44
N VAL A 440 21.00 -16.68 10.32
CA VAL A 440 19.77 -15.88 10.27
C VAL A 440 18.64 -16.59 11.01
N GLU A 441 18.44 -17.89 10.79
CA GLU A 441 17.42 -18.67 11.52
C GLU A 441 17.67 -18.68 13.03
N ARG A 442 18.94 -18.78 13.44
CA ARG A 442 19.32 -18.70 14.86
C ARG A 442 19.01 -17.35 15.48
N VAL A 443 19.22 -16.25 14.74
CA VAL A 443 18.87 -14.90 15.21
C VAL A 443 17.36 -14.76 15.33
N HIS A 444 16.57 -15.18 14.34
CA HIS A 444 15.10 -15.16 14.40
C HIS A 444 14.57 -15.93 15.60
N ARG A 445 15.11 -17.13 15.84
CA ARG A 445 14.74 -17.94 17.01
C ARG A 445 14.99 -17.18 18.31
N ARG A 446 16.15 -16.57 18.48
CA ARG A 446 16.49 -15.79 19.68
C ARG A 446 15.59 -14.58 19.88
N ILE A 447 15.11 -13.95 18.79
CA ILE A 447 14.14 -12.85 18.87
C ILE A 447 12.80 -13.39 19.40
N MET A 448 12.29 -14.49 18.83
CA MET A 448 11.04 -15.11 19.25
C MET A 448 11.08 -15.63 20.70
N GLU A 449 12.18 -16.24 21.11
CA GLU A 449 12.41 -16.66 22.51
C GLU A 449 12.29 -15.45 23.44
N ALA A 450 12.94 -14.32 23.13
CA ALA A 450 12.86 -13.13 23.97
C ALA A 450 11.44 -12.56 24.05
N ILE A 451 10.65 -12.64 22.95
CA ILE A 451 9.22 -12.24 22.98
C ILE A 451 8.44 -13.16 23.94
N LEU A 452 8.63 -14.48 23.85
CA LEU A 452 7.92 -15.45 24.69
C LEU A 452 8.30 -15.33 26.17
N ASP A 453 9.58 -15.04 26.46
CA ASP A 453 10.09 -14.82 27.80
C ASP A 453 9.65 -13.48 28.41
N GLY A 454 9.08 -12.58 27.60
CA GLY A 454 8.64 -11.25 28.01
C GLY A 454 9.76 -10.23 28.13
N ASP A 455 10.94 -10.51 27.55
CA ASP A 455 12.05 -9.57 27.50
C ASP A 455 11.98 -8.69 26.24
N ASP A 456 11.03 -7.75 26.27
CA ASP A 456 10.74 -6.86 25.14
C ASP A 456 11.96 -6.01 24.75
N SER A 457 12.83 -5.68 25.72
CA SER A 457 14.03 -4.88 25.50
C SER A 457 15.06 -5.67 24.69
N VAL A 458 15.31 -6.91 25.06
CA VAL A 458 16.21 -7.81 24.33
C VAL A 458 15.66 -8.17 22.96
N ALA A 459 14.35 -8.44 22.86
CA ALA A 459 13.71 -8.72 21.57
C ALA A 459 13.91 -7.55 20.59
N ARG A 460 13.64 -6.32 21.03
CA ARG A 460 13.83 -5.08 20.22
C ARG A 460 15.29 -4.86 19.87
N HIS A 461 16.22 -5.04 20.80
CA HIS A 461 17.65 -4.90 20.53
C HIS A 461 18.12 -5.90 19.46
N ARG A 462 17.75 -7.18 19.59
CA ARG A 462 18.11 -8.24 18.64
C ARG A 462 17.52 -7.96 17.24
N MET A 463 16.25 -7.53 17.18
CA MET A 463 15.60 -7.18 15.93
C MET A 463 16.34 -6.03 15.23
N ARG A 464 16.67 -4.95 15.94
CA ARG A 464 17.42 -3.82 15.36
C ARG A 464 18.76 -4.25 14.79
N ARG A 465 19.54 -5.02 15.54
CA ARG A 465 20.84 -5.55 15.08
C ARG A 465 20.70 -6.48 13.87
N HIS A 466 19.63 -7.27 13.84
CA HIS A 466 19.34 -8.12 12.69
C HIS A 466 19.04 -7.30 11.43
N LEU A 467 18.21 -6.26 11.53
CA LEU A 467 17.87 -5.39 10.40
C LEU A 467 19.08 -4.58 9.90
N GLU A 468 19.96 -4.13 10.81
CA GLU A 468 21.25 -3.52 10.44
C GLU A 468 22.11 -4.48 9.62
N ALA A 469 22.22 -5.73 10.03
CA ALA A 469 23.00 -6.74 9.32
C ALA A 469 22.43 -7.05 7.93
N LEU A 470 21.11 -7.08 7.77
CA LEU A 470 20.46 -7.29 6.47
C LEU A 470 20.73 -6.15 5.48
N THR A 471 20.93 -4.92 5.96
CA THR A 471 21.21 -3.75 5.09
C THR A 471 22.50 -3.93 4.30
N ALA A 472 23.50 -4.60 4.86
CA ALA A 472 24.78 -4.87 4.17
C ALA A 472 24.63 -5.76 2.92
N TRP A 473 23.49 -6.42 2.75
CA TRP A 473 23.22 -7.33 1.63
C TRP A 473 22.44 -6.70 0.48
N TRP A 474 22.04 -5.44 0.65
CA TRP A 474 21.30 -4.69 -0.38
C TRP A 474 22.19 -4.09 -1.48
N HIS A 475 23.50 -4.17 -1.34
CA HIS A 475 24.49 -3.54 -2.26
C HIS A 475 24.78 -4.38 -3.49
#